data_6eb6b3ce940b37b1a8ebcda39e9317ad
#
_entry.id   6eb6b3ce940b37b1a8ebcda39e9317ad
#
_cell.length_a   1.000
_cell.length_b   1.000
_cell.length_c   1.000
_cell.angle_alpha   90.00
_cell.angle_beta   90.00
_cell.angle_gamma   90.00
#
_symmetry.space_group_name_H-M   'P 1'
#
loop_
_entity.id
_entity.type
_entity.pdbx_description
1 polymer ?
#
loop_
_entity_poly.entity_id
_entity_poly.type
_entity_poly.pdbx_seq_one_letter_code
_entity_poly.pdbx_strand_id
1 'polypeptide(L)'
;ADVDRATDDDDDDEESSRRREQIHRELSAPPAWAAVSDNPPLRGNFAPVVGECTLNDLVVDGVLPPGLDGVYLRNGPNPAHEPMLGARRYHWFDGDGMVHWIRLNNSSDDDACSNGTASYGRRYVRTRGFAQEEKCGRALYTGLRDINPIWSVLVPRLIAKLARWRDPDSPFWVIQSKNTANN
;
A
#
# COMPACT_ATOMS: atom_id res chain seq x y z
N ALA A 1 41.39 -26.92 -18.11
CA ALA A 1 40.93 -26.40 -16.80
C ALA A 1 40.02 -25.18 -16.98
N ASP A 2 39.15 -25.11 -18.02
CA ASP A 2 38.29 -23.96 -18.32
C ASP A 2 36.80 -24.34 -18.49
N VAL A 3 36.38 -25.49 -18.00
CA VAL A 3 34.97 -25.96 -18.19
C VAL A 3 34.10 -25.71 -16.95
N ASP A 4 34.68 -25.51 -15.78
CA ASP A 4 33.91 -25.39 -14.51
C ASP A 4 33.44 -23.97 -14.16
N ARG A 5 33.81 -22.94 -14.93
CA ARG A 5 33.44 -21.54 -14.64
C ARG A 5 32.13 -21.07 -15.26
N ALA A 6 31.68 -21.76 -16.31
CA ALA A 6 30.47 -21.38 -17.02
C ALA A 6 29.16 -21.88 -16.37
N THR A 7 29.23 -22.85 -15.46
CA THR A 7 28.05 -23.41 -14.79
C THR A 7 27.63 -22.63 -13.54
N ASP A 8 28.57 -21.97 -12.87
CA ASP A 8 28.29 -21.20 -11.63
C ASP A 8 27.56 -19.86 -11.96
N ASP A 9 27.87 -19.24 -13.10
CA ASP A 9 27.25 -17.96 -13.50
C ASP A 9 25.78 -18.15 -13.94
N ASP A 10 25.45 -19.29 -14.56
CA ASP A 10 24.08 -19.58 -15.02
C ASP A 10 23.13 -19.92 -13.83
N ASP A 11 23.64 -20.57 -12.79
CA ASP A 11 22.88 -20.94 -11.59
C ASP A 11 22.55 -19.69 -10.73
N ASP A 12 23.48 -18.73 -10.64
CA ASP A 12 23.29 -17.47 -9.91
C ASP A 12 22.23 -16.57 -10.59
N ASP A 13 22.19 -16.55 -11.91
CA ASP A 13 21.19 -15.79 -12.67
C ASP A 13 19.79 -16.39 -12.54
N GLU A 14 19.68 -17.72 -12.48
CA GLU A 14 18.40 -18.39 -12.31
C GLU A 14 17.84 -18.19 -10.90
N GLU A 15 18.68 -18.26 -9.87
CA GLU A 15 18.27 -17.98 -8.49
C GLU A 15 17.86 -16.52 -8.30
N SER A 16 18.60 -15.59 -8.88
CA SER A 16 18.25 -14.17 -8.91
C SER A 16 16.91 -13.89 -9.57
N SER A 17 16.63 -14.54 -10.70
CA SER A 17 15.35 -14.45 -11.42
C SER A 17 14.18 -14.99 -10.58
N ARG A 18 14.34 -16.16 -9.98
CA ARG A 18 13.32 -16.76 -9.10
C ARG A 18 13.00 -15.86 -7.90
N ARG A 19 14.05 -15.27 -7.29
CA ARG A 19 13.89 -14.33 -6.18
C ARG A 19 13.14 -13.06 -6.61
N ARG A 20 13.44 -12.51 -7.79
CA ARG A 20 12.71 -11.36 -8.36
C ARG A 20 11.22 -11.66 -8.54
N GLU A 21 10.90 -12.82 -9.11
CA GLU A 21 9.52 -13.25 -9.32
C GLU A 21 8.77 -13.45 -8.00
N GLN A 22 9.42 -14.04 -7.01
CA GLN A 22 8.83 -14.22 -5.68
C GLN A 22 8.54 -12.87 -5.02
N ILE A 23 9.49 -11.96 -5.02
CA ILE A 23 9.34 -10.60 -4.47
C ILE A 23 8.21 -9.88 -5.20
N HIS A 24 8.17 -9.93 -6.53
CA HIS A 24 7.12 -9.31 -7.32
C HIS A 24 5.74 -9.88 -6.97
N ARG A 25 5.63 -11.18 -6.81
CA ARG A 25 4.38 -11.86 -6.43
C ARG A 25 3.90 -11.45 -5.04
N GLU A 26 4.80 -11.42 -4.06
CA GLU A 26 4.47 -11.02 -2.69
C GLU A 26 4.08 -9.54 -2.59
N LEU A 27 4.75 -8.68 -3.36
CA LEU A 27 4.47 -7.25 -3.37
C LEU A 27 3.18 -6.89 -4.08
N SER A 28 2.79 -7.64 -5.11
CA SER A 28 1.70 -7.31 -6.02
C SER A 28 0.39 -8.03 -5.71
N ALA A 29 0.39 -8.98 -4.77
CA ALA A 29 -0.81 -9.73 -4.44
C ALA A 29 -1.87 -8.81 -3.80
N PRO A 30 -3.04 -8.65 -4.44
CA PRO A 30 -4.13 -7.89 -3.85
C PRO A 30 -4.81 -8.70 -2.74
N PRO A 31 -5.52 -8.03 -1.81
CA PRO A 31 -6.36 -8.73 -0.84
C PRO A 31 -7.49 -9.50 -1.55
N ALA A 32 -7.93 -10.61 -0.95
CA ALA A 32 -8.90 -11.53 -1.56
C ALA A 32 -10.19 -10.82 -2.02
N TRP A 33 -10.70 -9.86 -1.23
CA TRP A 33 -11.89 -9.09 -1.57
C TRP A 33 -11.71 -8.19 -2.79
N ALA A 34 -10.49 -7.70 -3.03
CA ALA A 34 -10.17 -6.90 -4.22
C ALA A 34 -9.92 -7.78 -5.44
N ALA A 35 -9.28 -8.94 -5.25
CA ALA A 35 -8.95 -9.86 -6.34
C ALA A 35 -10.19 -10.35 -7.10
N VAL A 36 -11.33 -10.49 -6.43
CA VAL A 36 -12.59 -10.95 -7.05
C VAL A 36 -13.46 -9.80 -7.59
N SER A 37 -13.05 -8.55 -7.42
CA SER A 37 -13.82 -7.38 -7.83
C SER A 37 -13.65 -7.05 -9.30
N ASP A 38 -14.73 -6.63 -9.96
CA ASP A 38 -14.72 -6.09 -11.32
C ASP A 38 -14.40 -4.60 -11.40
N ASN A 39 -14.26 -3.93 -10.26
CA ASN A 39 -14.03 -2.51 -10.20
C ASN A 39 -12.61 -2.16 -10.71
N PRO A 40 -12.45 -1.35 -11.78
CA PRO A 40 -11.15 -1.02 -12.36
C PRO A 40 -10.13 -0.44 -11.35
N PRO A 41 -10.51 0.44 -10.41
CA PRO A 41 -9.64 0.90 -9.32
C PRO A 41 -9.03 -0.18 -8.42
N LEU A 42 -9.50 -1.40 -8.49
CA LEU A 42 -9.00 -2.54 -7.71
C LEU A 42 -8.18 -3.53 -8.53
N ARG A 43 -7.85 -3.19 -9.79
CA ARG A 43 -7.19 -4.12 -10.72
C ARG A 43 -5.84 -3.58 -11.22
N GLY A 44 -4.99 -4.53 -11.62
CA GLY A 44 -3.67 -4.21 -12.21
C GLY A 44 -2.83 -3.34 -11.29
N ASN A 45 -2.23 -2.30 -11.84
CA ASN A 45 -1.36 -1.38 -11.10
C ASN A 45 -2.09 -0.53 -10.04
N PHE A 46 -3.42 -0.56 -10.02
CA PHE A 46 -4.24 0.14 -9.04
C PHE A 46 -4.76 -0.77 -7.93
N ALA A 47 -4.49 -2.06 -8.03
CA ALA A 47 -4.90 -3.00 -6.99
C ALA A 47 -4.25 -2.63 -5.65
N PRO A 48 -5.01 -2.66 -4.54
CA PRO A 48 -4.44 -2.44 -3.23
C PRO A 48 -3.46 -3.57 -2.88
N VAL A 49 -2.44 -3.23 -2.13
CA VAL A 49 -1.43 -4.19 -1.68
C VAL A 49 -1.68 -4.61 -0.24
N VAL A 50 -1.35 -5.86 0.08
CA VAL A 50 -1.55 -6.41 1.42
C VAL A 50 -0.38 -6.05 2.34
N GLY A 51 -0.71 -5.45 3.49
CA GLY A 51 0.19 -5.29 4.62
C GLY A 51 1.37 -4.35 4.40
N GLU A 52 2.18 -4.29 5.41
CA GLU A 52 3.41 -3.50 5.46
C GLU A 52 4.61 -4.41 5.19
N CYS A 53 5.64 -3.90 4.54
CA CYS A 53 6.87 -4.65 4.31
C CYS A 53 8.09 -3.74 4.25
N THR A 54 9.25 -4.35 4.43
CA THR A 54 10.55 -3.76 4.12
C THR A 54 11.38 -4.83 3.42
N LEU A 55 11.91 -4.49 2.26
CA LEU A 55 12.79 -5.33 1.47
C LEU A 55 14.12 -4.61 1.35
N ASN A 56 15.16 -5.26 1.80
CA ASN A 56 16.53 -4.80 1.64
C ASN A 56 17.15 -5.53 0.44
N ASP A 57 18.21 -4.97 -0.10
CA ASP A 57 19.02 -5.58 -1.13
C ASP A 57 18.23 -6.01 -2.37
N LEU A 58 17.42 -5.06 -2.88
CA LEU A 58 16.72 -5.26 -4.15
C LEU A 58 17.74 -5.35 -5.28
N VAL A 59 17.47 -6.24 -6.21
CA VAL A 59 18.28 -6.35 -7.43
C VAL A 59 18.07 -5.10 -8.27
N VAL A 60 19.17 -4.43 -8.59
CA VAL A 60 19.21 -3.30 -9.52
C VAL A 60 19.55 -3.84 -10.90
N ASP A 61 18.63 -3.64 -11.84
CA ASP A 61 18.86 -3.97 -13.25
C ASP A 61 19.43 -2.75 -13.96
N GLY A 62 20.68 -2.87 -14.40
CA GLY A 62 21.46 -1.75 -14.93
C GLY A 62 22.34 -1.06 -13.88
N VAL A 63 22.80 0.13 -14.21
CA VAL A 63 23.72 0.92 -13.37
C VAL A 63 23.02 2.17 -12.87
N LEU A 64 23.05 2.40 -11.56
CA LEU A 64 22.57 3.65 -10.99
C LEU A 64 23.54 4.80 -11.35
N PRO A 65 23.02 5.96 -11.77
CA PRO A 65 23.86 7.11 -12.03
C PRO A 65 24.74 7.48 -10.81
N PRO A 66 25.98 7.87 -11.00
CA PRO A 66 26.83 8.37 -9.92
C PRO A 66 26.16 9.51 -9.16
N GLY A 67 26.25 9.49 -7.84
CA GLY A 67 25.65 10.49 -6.98
C GLY A 67 24.12 10.38 -6.81
N LEU A 68 23.47 9.35 -7.36
CA LEU A 68 22.07 9.07 -7.07
C LEU A 68 21.97 8.37 -5.70
N ASP A 69 21.96 9.16 -4.66
CA ASP A 69 21.77 8.73 -3.27
C ASP A 69 20.60 9.45 -2.65
N GLY A 70 19.70 8.70 -1.99
CA GLY A 70 18.55 9.30 -1.34
C GLY A 70 17.35 8.39 -1.19
N VAL A 71 16.24 9.01 -0.81
CA VAL A 71 14.97 8.30 -0.59
C VAL A 71 13.86 8.98 -1.39
N TYR A 72 13.23 8.21 -2.27
CA TYR A 72 11.98 8.59 -2.91
C TYR A 72 10.81 8.13 -2.05
N LEU A 73 9.92 9.07 -1.73
CA LEU A 73 8.72 8.81 -0.92
C LEU A 73 7.45 9.12 -1.72
N ARG A 74 6.47 8.24 -1.62
CA ARG A 74 5.13 8.45 -2.19
C ARG A 74 4.06 8.06 -1.19
N ASN A 75 3.13 8.98 -0.90
CA ASN A 75 1.91 8.67 -0.18
C ASN A 75 0.76 8.44 -1.17
N GLY A 76 -0.05 7.43 -0.93
CA GLY A 76 -1.21 7.11 -1.75
C GLY A 76 -2.27 6.34 -0.98
N PRO A 77 -3.49 6.22 -1.53
CA PRO A 77 -4.56 5.43 -0.94
C PRO A 77 -4.27 3.93 -1.09
N ASN A 78 -4.43 3.20 0.00
CA ASN A 78 -4.38 1.74 0.00
C ASN A 78 -5.35 1.21 1.06
N PRO A 79 -6.56 0.77 0.70
CA PRO A 79 -7.54 0.31 1.67
C PRO A 79 -7.05 -0.97 2.37
N ALA A 80 -6.93 -0.92 3.70
CA ALA A 80 -6.53 -2.07 4.51
C ALA A 80 -7.66 -3.10 4.63
N HIS A 81 -8.91 -2.64 4.57
CA HIS A 81 -10.11 -3.46 4.69
C HIS A 81 -11.01 -3.25 3.47
N GLU A 82 -11.88 -4.25 3.22
CA GLU A 82 -12.92 -4.10 2.21
C GLU A 82 -13.77 -2.85 2.52
N PRO A 83 -14.03 -1.98 1.53
CA PRO A 83 -14.85 -0.80 1.72
C PRO A 83 -16.23 -1.13 2.31
N MET A 84 -16.72 -0.33 3.24
CA MET A 84 -17.95 -0.59 3.99
C MET A 84 -19.19 -0.83 3.11
N LEU A 85 -19.28 -0.18 1.95
CA LEU A 85 -20.36 -0.37 0.98
C LEU A 85 -19.96 -1.31 -0.18
N GLY A 86 -18.93 -2.08 0.02
CA GLY A 86 -18.43 -3.11 -0.89
C GLY A 86 -17.45 -2.59 -1.96
N ALA A 87 -16.68 -3.51 -2.49
CA ALA A 87 -15.61 -3.27 -3.45
C ALA A 87 -16.06 -2.55 -4.74
N ARG A 88 -17.30 -2.73 -5.17
CA ARG A 88 -17.86 -2.07 -6.38
C ARG A 88 -17.95 -0.56 -6.27
N ARG A 89 -18.04 -0.01 -5.07
CA ARG A 89 -18.17 1.43 -4.83
C ARG A 89 -16.84 2.11 -4.52
N TYR A 90 -15.78 1.35 -4.42
CA TYR A 90 -14.44 1.87 -4.17
C TYR A 90 -13.99 2.84 -5.27
N HIS A 91 -13.40 3.94 -4.86
CA HIS A 91 -12.80 4.95 -5.75
C HIS A 91 -11.29 5.06 -5.47
N TRP A 92 -10.51 5.45 -6.47
CA TRP A 92 -9.05 5.52 -6.40
C TRP A 92 -8.49 6.40 -5.29
N PHE A 93 -9.25 7.40 -4.87
CA PHE A 93 -8.85 8.29 -3.77
C PHE A 93 -9.36 7.85 -2.40
N ASP A 94 -10.08 6.75 -2.34
CA ASP A 94 -10.55 6.18 -1.09
C ASP A 94 -9.50 5.22 -0.53
N GLY A 95 -9.46 5.09 0.79
CA GLY A 95 -8.60 4.14 1.46
C GLY A 95 -7.73 4.76 2.53
N ASP A 96 -6.91 3.93 3.13
CA ASP A 96 -5.94 4.34 4.12
C ASP A 96 -4.72 4.95 3.44
N GLY A 97 -4.14 5.96 4.06
CA GLY A 97 -2.87 6.49 3.63
C GLY A 97 -1.78 5.44 3.78
N MET A 98 -1.05 5.16 2.70
CA MET A 98 0.14 4.31 2.74
C MET A 98 1.31 5.04 2.12
N VAL A 99 2.39 5.12 2.88
CA VAL A 99 3.67 5.65 2.38
C VAL A 99 4.50 4.50 1.84
N HIS A 100 4.90 4.64 0.59
CA HIS A 100 5.89 3.81 -0.06
C HIS A 100 7.21 4.57 -0.12
N TRP A 101 8.32 3.88 0.06
CA TRP A 101 9.64 4.48 -0.14
C TRP A 101 10.56 3.56 -0.93
N ILE A 102 11.42 4.17 -1.70
CA ILE A 102 12.56 3.52 -2.34
C ILE A 102 13.79 4.28 -1.88
N ARG A 103 14.70 3.59 -1.22
CA ARG A 103 16.01 4.12 -0.88
C ARG A 103 17.01 3.61 -1.91
N LEU A 104 17.73 4.54 -2.51
CA LEU A 104 18.85 4.26 -3.40
C LEU A 104 20.12 4.69 -2.71
N ASN A 105 21.16 3.90 -2.83
CA ASN A 105 22.47 4.21 -2.28
C ASN A 105 23.52 3.88 -3.35
N ASN A 106 24.12 4.92 -3.89
CA ASN A 106 25.23 4.84 -4.86
C ASN A 106 26.27 5.89 -4.51
N SER A 107 26.84 5.76 -3.30
CA SER A 107 27.80 6.72 -2.73
C SER A 107 29.25 6.45 -3.10
N SER A 108 29.54 5.47 -3.92
CA SER A 108 30.93 5.15 -4.32
C SER A 108 31.40 6.08 -5.44
N ASP A 109 32.15 7.11 -5.06
CA ASP A 109 32.83 8.02 -6.00
C ASP A 109 33.97 7.35 -6.78
N ASP A 110 34.44 6.16 -6.37
CA ASP A 110 35.68 5.56 -6.85
C ASP A 110 35.55 4.25 -7.65
N ASP A 111 34.40 3.60 -7.67
CA ASP A 111 34.23 2.35 -8.43
C ASP A 111 33.09 2.47 -9.45
N ALA A 112 33.45 2.72 -10.70
CA ALA A 112 32.52 2.76 -11.83
C ALA A 112 31.78 1.42 -12.10
N CYS A 113 32.05 0.39 -11.29
CA CYS A 113 31.49 -0.95 -11.41
C CYS A 113 30.51 -1.33 -10.28
N SER A 114 30.27 -0.46 -9.28
CA SER A 114 29.28 -0.79 -8.26
C SER A 114 27.87 -0.47 -8.76
N ASN A 115 27.00 -1.47 -8.84
CA ASN A 115 25.61 -1.30 -9.29
C ASN A 115 24.76 -0.49 -8.30
N GLY A 116 25.33 -0.05 -7.16
CA GLY A 116 24.60 0.57 -6.08
C GLY A 116 23.66 -0.43 -5.37
N THR A 117 22.98 0.05 -4.33
CA THR A 117 22.00 -0.76 -3.60
C THR A 117 20.64 -0.07 -3.58
N ALA A 118 19.57 -0.86 -3.58
CA ALA A 118 18.22 -0.37 -3.46
C ALA A 118 17.47 -1.12 -2.36
N SER A 119 16.62 -0.39 -1.64
CA SER A 119 15.67 -1.00 -0.70
C SER A 119 14.29 -0.36 -0.89
N TYR A 120 13.25 -1.12 -0.59
CA TYR A 120 11.85 -0.70 -0.69
C TYR A 120 11.13 -0.95 0.61
N GLY A 121 10.18 -0.09 0.90
CA GLY A 121 9.26 -0.39 1.97
C GLY A 121 7.95 0.34 1.83
N ARG A 122 6.97 -0.12 2.61
CA ARG A 122 5.64 0.48 2.69
C ARG A 122 5.08 0.38 4.10
N ARG A 123 4.41 1.46 4.55
CA ARG A 123 3.77 1.55 5.86
C ARG A 123 2.48 2.33 5.77
N TYR A 124 1.48 1.90 6.52
CA TYR A 124 0.26 2.68 6.71
C TYR A 124 0.51 3.92 7.57
N VAL A 125 -0.14 5.01 7.20
CA VAL A 125 -0.22 6.19 8.05
C VAL A 125 -1.14 5.88 9.22
N ARG A 126 -0.61 5.90 10.44
CA ARG A 126 -1.32 5.53 11.67
C ARG A 126 -2.27 6.64 12.15
N THR A 127 -3.31 6.87 11.35
CA THR A 127 -4.36 7.83 11.72
C THR A 127 -5.28 7.25 12.81
N ARG A 128 -6.09 8.10 13.44
CA ARG A 128 -7.12 7.64 14.39
C ARG A 128 -8.13 6.70 13.74
N GLY A 129 -8.54 7.03 12.51
CA GLY A 129 -9.47 6.22 11.73
C GLY A 129 -8.87 4.83 11.45
N PHE A 130 -7.66 4.77 10.94
CA PHE A 130 -6.94 3.52 10.72
C PHE A 130 -6.86 2.66 11.98
N ALA A 131 -6.45 3.26 13.12
CA ALA A 131 -6.33 2.52 14.37
C ALA A 131 -7.66 1.96 14.89
N GLN A 132 -8.79 2.63 14.61
CA GLN A 132 -10.12 2.14 14.96
C GLN A 132 -10.55 0.98 14.06
N GLU A 133 -10.32 1.09 12.76
CA GLU A 133 -10.61 0.03 11.78
C GLU A 133 -9.74 -1.22 12.03
N GLU A 134 -8.46 -1.02 12.35
CA GLU A 134 -7.55 -2.12 12.72
C GLU A 134 -8.06 -2.89 13.94
N LYS A 135 -8.53 -2.18 14.99
CA LYS A 135 -9.15 -2.82 16.17
C LYS A 135 -10.45 -3.56 15.85
N CYS A 136 -11.23 -3.05 14.92
CA CYS A 136 -12.52 -3.65 14.55
C CYS A 136 -12.39 -4.73 13.46
N GLY A 137 -11.23 -4.85 12.80
CA GLY A 137 -10.99 -5.78 11.71
C GLY A 137 -11.83 -5.51 10.45
N ARG A 138 -12.36 -4.29 10.29
CA ARG A 138 -13.21 -3.92 9.16
C ARG A 138 -13.22 -2.41 8.93
N ALA A 139 -13.57 -2.00 7.70
CA ALA A 139 -13.84 -0.59 7.42
C ALA A 139 -15.02 -0.04 8.24
N LEU A 140 -14.84 1.14 8.80
CA LEU A 140 -15.83 1.88 9.59
C LEU A 140 -16.26 3.19 8.92
N TYR A 141 -15.46 3.67 7.96
CA TYR A 141 -15.66 4.96 7.32
C TYR A 141 -16.07 4.80 5.87
N THR A 142 -16.92 5.71 5.42
CA THR A 142 -17.38 5.74 4.03
C THR A 142 -16.36 6.42 3.13
N GLY A 143 -16.26 5.96 1.89
CA GLY A 143 -15.44 6.58 0.86
C GLY A 143 -16.06 7.84 0.26
N LEU A 144 -15.29 8.57 -0.54
CA LEU A 144 -15.72 9.77 -1.26
C LEU A 144 -16.94 9.51 -2.16
N ARG A 145 -16.97 8.36 -2.82
CA ARG A 145 -18.07 7.97 -3.72
C ARG A 145 -19.37 7.64 -2.99
N ASP A 146 -19.29 7.41 -1.69
CA ASP A 146 -20.40 7.05 -0.84
C ASP A 146 -21.16 8.28 -0.30
N ILE A 147 -20.61 9.46 -0.51
CA ILE A 147 -21.22 10.74 -0.14
C ILE A 147 -22.37 11.03 -1.11
N ASN A 148 -23.52 10.40 -0.89
CA ASN A 148 -24.76 10.82 -1.52
C ASN A 148 -25.35 11.99 -0.70
N PRO A 149 -25.53 13.20 -1.30
CA PRO A 149 -25.58 14.45 -0.52
C PRO A 149 -26.76 14.58 0.46
N ILE A 150 -27.79 13.80 0.35
CA ILE A 150 -28.99 13.96 1.21
C ILE A 150 -29.03 12.85 2.29
N TRP A 151 -28.93 11.60 1.92
CA TRP A 151 -29.13 10.48 2.85
C TRP A 151 -27.87 10.07 3.60
N SER A 152 -26.70 10.20 2.98
CA SER A 152 -25.42 9.89 3.63
C SER A 152 -25.00 10.91 4.70
N VAL A 153 -25.58 12.10 4.67
CA VAL A 153 -25.35 13.15 5.68
C VAL A 153 -26.42 13.16 6.75
N LEU A 154 -27.69 13.02 6.37
CA LEU A 154 -28.82 13.14 7.31
C LEU A 154 -29.01 11.91 8.18
N VAL A 155 -29.04 10.71 7.56
CA VAL A 155 -29.28 9.47 8.31
C VAL A 155 -28.18 9.18 9.33
N PRO A 156 -26.91 9.25 8.96
CA PRO A 156 -25.83 9.08 9.92
C PRO A 156 -25.79 10.12 11.03
N ARG A 157 -26.09 11.40 10.70
CA ARG A 157 -26.21 12.45 11.73
C ARG A 157 -27.36 12.21 12.69
N LEU A 158 -28.47 11.69 12.19
CA LEU A 158 -29.60 11.33 13.02
C LEU A 158 -29.27 10.14 13.92
N ILE A 159 -28.63 9.10 13.36
CA ILE A 159 -28.19 7.92 14.11
C ILE A 159 -27.13 8.34 15.15
N ALA A 160 -26.16 9.18 14.76
CA ALA A 160 -25.16 9.69 15.67
C ALA A 160 -25.76 10.52 16.81
N LYS A 161 -26.78 11.32 16.51
CA LYS A 161 -27.51 12.10 17.52
C LYS A 161 -28.27 11.20 18.50
N LEU A 162 -28.86 10.13 18.01
CA LEU A 162 -29.57 9.15 18.84
C LEU A 162 -28.60 8.29 19.66
N ALA A 163 -27.48 7.86 19.07
CA ALA A 163 -26.45 7.10 19.76
C ALA A 163 -25.77 7.91 20.87
N ARG A 164 -25.50 9.20 20.62
CA ARG A 164 -24.94 10.11 21.62
C ARG A 164 -25.86 10.31 22.83
N TRP A 165 -27.15 10.23 22.61
CA TRP A 165 -28.13 10.32 23.71
C TRP A 165 -28.09 9.08 24.60
N ARG A 166 -27.68 7.94 24.06
CA ARG A 166 -27.65 6.66 24.74
C ARG A 166 -26.27 6.31 25.34
N ASP A 167 -25.21 6.71 24.68
CA ASP A 167 -23.81 6.46 25.11
C ASP A 167 -22.90 7.57 24.57
N PRO A 168 -22.46 8.51 25.46
CA PRO A 168 -21.59 9.61 25.07
C PRO A 168 -20.20 9.19 24.54
N ASP A 169 -19.73 8.01 24.91
CA ASP A 169 -18.41 7.48 24.55
C ASP A 169 -18.48 6.52 23.34
N SER A 170 -19.66 6.34 22.76
CA SER A 170 -19.85 5.48 21.59
C SER A 170 -19.10 6.02 20.38
N PRO A 171 -18.30 5.19 19.68
CA PRO A 171 -17.55 5.61 18.50
C PRO A 171 -18.43 5.89 17.25
N PHE A 172 -19.73 5.66 17.34
CA PHE A 172 -20.69 5.81 16.23
C PHE A 172 -20.95 7.25 15.77
N TRP A 173 -20.37 8.25 16.40
CA TRP A 173 -20.70 9.66 16.13
C TRP A 173 -19.69 10.41 15.27
N VAL A 174 -18.71 9.72 14.72
CA VAL A 174 -17.81 10.31 13.74
C VAL A 174 -18.02 9.64 12.39
N ILE A 175 -19.07 10.08 11.67
CA ILE A 175 -19.13 9.80 10.25
C ILE A 175 -18.25 10.81 9.55
N GLN A 176 -16.99 10.48 9.50
CA GLN A 176 -16.03 11.16 8.66
C GLN A 176 -15.87 10.35 7.36
N SER A 177 -15.92 11.05 6.24
CA SER A 177 -15.44 10.47 5.01
C SER A 177 -13.93 10.28 5.12
N LYS A 178 -13.45 9.10 4.80
CA LYS A 178 -12.04 8.78 4.80
C LYS A 178 -11.37 9.43 3.59
N ASN A 179 -10.40 10.27 3.84
CA ASN A 179 -9.56 10.85 2.80
C ASN A 179 -8.11 10.50 3.11
N THR A 180 -7.38 10.02 2.13
CA THR A 180 -5.98 9.59 2.22
C THR A 180 -5.04 10.65 2.78
N ALA A 181 -5.39 11.93 2.66
CA ALA A 181 -4.48 13.03 2.99
C ALA A 181 -4.66 13.60 4.41
N ASN A 182 -5.80 13.40 5.06
CA ASN A 182 -6.19 14.24 6.21
C ASN A 182 -6.80 13.47 7.40
N ASN A 183 -6.50 12.21 7.55
CA ASN A 183 -6.98 11.46 8.73
C ASN A 183 -5.86 11.12 9.69
#